data_ba5cc92661fdc83c15bf12cba512eddc
#
_entry.id   ba5cc92661fdc83c15bf12cba512eddc
#
_cell.length_a   1.000
_cell.length_b   1.000
_cell.length_c   1.000
_cell.angle_alpha   90.00
_cell.angle_beta   90.00
_cell.angle_gamma   90.00
#
_symmetry.space_group_name_H-M   'P 1'
#
loop_
_entity.id
_entity.type
_entity.pdbx_description
1 polymer ?
#
loop_
_entity_poly.entity_id
_entity_poly.type
_entity_poly.pdbx_seq_one_letter_code
_entity_poly.pdbx_strand_id
1 'polypeptide(L)'
;MEMLGTTGRVDGDPRDTGLDTETELARLRAQVACLEAERAALWWAVLHDELTGLANRRGFPRFAAPLLRERGRPAAVIALDLNRFKPVNDRFGHAVGDRVLCVVAQRLVRCVGSLAARLGGDEFAAVLTSPHPGVSGHWWKPAVAALSAAVAEPVPVLGETVAVTASIGVAPARAGAPIAELLRNADHAMYQAKTSGSAYVLSDAGADTGTASLRPSRPAAHRAFRSA
;
A
#
# COMPACT_ATOMS: atom_id res chain seq x y z
N MET A 1 -39.44 -80.66 -23.05
CA MET A 1 -38.07 -81.06 -22.80
C MET A 1 -37.27 -79.79 -23.05
N GLU A 2 -36.97 -79.17 -21.91
CA GLU A 2 -35.67 -78.69 -21.40
C GLU A 2 -35.03 -77.59 -22.21
N MET A 3 -35.00 -76.40 -21.60
CA MET A 3 -33.94 -75.87 -20.72
C MET A 3 -32.93 -75.05 -21.54
N LEU A 4 -32.47 -74.01 -21.27
CA LEU A 4 -31.84 -73.41 -20.07
C LEU A 4 -31.71 -71.91 -20.26
N GLY A 5 -31.98 -71.17 -19.22
CA GLY A 5 -31.57 -69.78 -19.11
C GLY A 5 -30.07 -69.65 -18.93
N THR A 6 -29.53 -68.53 -19.40
CA THR A 6 -28.22 -68.07 -19.01
C THR A 6 -28.35 -66.65 -18.51
N THR A 7 -28.48 -66.53 -17.21
CA THR A 7 -28.27 -65.26 -16.49
C THR A 7 -26.77 -64.91 -16.59
N GLY A 8 -26.46 -63.99 -17.48
CA GLY A 8 -25.13 -63.36 -17.51
C GLY A 8 -25.02 -62.42 -16.33
N ARG A 9 -24.34 -62.87 -15.27
CA ARG A 9 -23.92 -62.05 -14.15
C ARG A 9 -22.76 -61.20 -14.65
N VAL A 10 -22.98 -59.91 -14.79
CA VAL A 10 -21.92 -58.95 -15.03
C VAL A 10 -21.27 -58.72 -13.68
N ASP A 11 -20.26 -59.50 -13.32
CA ASP A 11 -19.35 -59.23 -12.21
C ASP A 11 -18.43 -58.08 -12.65
N GLY A 12 -18.84 -56.84 -12.37
CA GLY A 12 -17.95 -55.69 -12.45
C GLY A 12 -16.83 -55.85 -11.42
N ASP A 13 -15.56 -55.89 -11.84
CA ASP A 13 -14.39 -55.99 -10.98
C ASP A 13 -14.39 -54.78 -9.99
N PRO A 14 -14.47 -55.01 -8.67
CA PRO A 14 -14.44 -53.92 -7.66
C PRO A 14 -13.18 -53.07 -7.68
N ARG A 15 -12.14 -53.42 -8.44
CA ARG A 15 -10.90 -52.68 -8.64
C ARG A 15 -11.09 -51.53 -9.65
N ASP A 16 -12.03 -51.63 -10.59
CA ASP A 16 -12.28 -50.64 -11.62
C ASP A 16 -13.00 -49.40 -11.04
N THR A 17 -13.87 -49.58 -10.05
CA THR A 17 -14.59 -48.47 -9.39
C THR A 17 -13.69 -47.67 -8.47
N GLY A 18 -12.59 -48.20 -7.93
CA GLY A 18 -11.64 -47.48 -7.08
C GLY A 18 -10.75 -46.53 -7.88
N LEU A 19 -10.26 -46.99 -9.02
CA LEU A 19 -9.41 -46.16 -9.93
C LEU A 19 -10.19 -44.98 -10.51
N ASP A 20 -11.45 -45.15 -10.88
CA ASP A 20 -12.33 -44.08 -11.36
C ASP A 20 -12.58 -43.04 -10.26
N THR A 21 -12.78 -43.47 -9.02
CA THR A 21 -13.02 -42.58 -7.88
C THR A 21 -11.78 -41.78 -7.52
N GLU A 22 -10.59 -42.37 -7.54
CA GLU A 22 -9.32 -41.65 -7.28
C GLU A 22 -9.02 -40.63 -8.39
N THR A 23 -9.26 -40.99 -9.65
CA THR A 23 -9.07 -40.11 -10.79
C THR A 23 -10.02 -38.92 -10.72
N GLU A 24 -11.29 -39.15 -10.40
CA GLU A 24 -12.28 -38.07 -10.26
C GLU A 24 -11.96 -37.18 -9.06
N LEU A 25 -11.52 -37.76 -7.94
CA LEU A 25 -11.09 -36.99 -6.78
C LEU A 25 -9.88 -36.10 -7.09
N ALA A 26 -8.89 -36.62 -7.84
CA ALA A 26 -7.75 -35.85 -8.29
C ALA A 26 -8.19 -34.69 -9.22
N ARG A 27 -9.10 -34.93 -10.13
CA ARG A 27 -9.69 -33.93 -11.02
C ARG A 27 -10.41 -32.83 -10.25
N LEU A 28 -11.26 -33.19 -9.29
CA LEU A 28 -12.00 -32.23 -8.46
C LEU A 28 -11.05 -31.39 -7.60
N ARG A 29 -10.00 -31.99 -7.04
CA ARG A 29 -8.97 -31.24 -6.30
C ARG A 29 -8.24 -30.24 -7.19
N ALA A 30 -7.88 -30.63 -8.40
CA ALA A 30 -7.25 -29.72 -9.36
C ALA A 30 -8.20 -28.57 -9.75
N GLN A 31 -9.47 -28.85 -9.93
CA GLN A 31 -10.47 -27.82 -10.23
C GLN A 31 -10.68 -26.86 -9.07
N VAL A 32 -10.77 -27.35 -7.83
CA VAL A 32 -10.82 -26.50 -6.63
C VAL A 32 -9.60 -25.61 -6.53
N ALA A 33 -8.39 -26.16 -6.71
CA ALA A 33 -7.15 -25.38 -6.66
C ALA A 33 -7.12 -24.28 -7.74
N CYS A 34 -7.60 -24.58 -8.95
CA CYS A 34 -7.73 -23.59 -10.02
C CYS A 34 -8.70 -22.45 -9.65
N LEU A 35 -9.88 -22.79 -9.15
CA LEU A 35 -10.88 -21.79 -8.73
C LEU A 35 -10.39 -20.96 -7.54
N GLU A 36 -9.65 -21.55 -6.60
CA GLU A 36 -9.04 -20.82 -5.50
C GLU A 36 -7.97 -19.84 -5.98
N ALA A 37 -7.15 -20.25 -6.95
CA ALA A 37 -6.14 -19.37 -7.56
C ALA A 37 -6.79 -18.21 -8.33
N GLU A 38 -7.82 -18.48 -9.13
CA GLU A 38 -8.59 -17.43 -9.83
C GLU A 38 -9.23 -16.46 -8.84
N ARG A 39 -9.86 -16.98 -7.79
CA ARG A 39 -10.45 -16.16 -6.73
C ARG A 39 -9.39 -15.27 -6.07
N ALA A 40 -8.22 -15.82 -5.75
CA ALA A 40 -7.12 -15.06 -5.16
C ALA A 40 -6.63 -13.95 -6.09
N ALA A 41 -6.49 -14.22 -7.39
CA ALA A 41 -6.09 -13.23 -8.40
C ALA A 41 -7.13 -12.10 -8.53
N LEU A 42 -8.42 -12.45 -8.56
CA LEU A 42 -9.50 -11.45 -8.59
C LEU A 42 -9.51 -10.59 -7.32
N TRP A 43 -9.36 -11.19 -6.14
CA TRP A 43 -9.25 -10.45 -4.89
C TRP A 43 -8.05 -9.51 -4.87
N TRP A 44 -6.92 -9.97 -5.40
CA TRP A 44 -5.72 -9.14 -5.50
C TRP A 44 -5.97 -7.92 -6.39
N ALA A 45 -6.53 -8.11 -7.58
CA ALA A 45 -6.86 -7.02 -8.51
C ALA A 45 -7.86 -6.00 -7.93
N VAL A 46 -8.84 -6.47 -7.13
CA VAL A 46 -9.83 -5.59 -6.48
C VAL A 46 -9.21 -4.74 -5.37
N LEU A 47 -8.17 -5.22 -4.68
CA LEU A 47 -7.63 -4.61 -3.46
C LEU A 47 -6.27 -3.94 -3.65
N HIS A 48 -5.63 -4.08 -4.82
CA HIS A 48 -4.32 -3.48 -5.10
C HIS A 48 -4.37 -2.51 -6.28
N ASP A 49 -3.41 -1.62 -6.34
CA ASP A 49 -3.17 -0.69 -7.44
C ASP A 49 -2.28 -1.39 -8.48
N GLU A 50 -2.73 -1.45 -9.72
CA GLU A 50 -2.07 -2.21 -10.79
C GLU A 50 -0.68 -1.66 -11.15
N LEU A 51 -0.47 -0.33 -11.00
CA LEU A 51 0.79 0.30 -11.34
C LEU A 51 1.87 0.05 -10.28
N THR A 52 1.51 0.20 -9.00
CA THR A 52 2.48 0.20 -7.90
C THR A 52 2.51 -1.11 -7.12
N GLY A 53 1.50 -1.97 -7.27
CA GLY A 53 1.32 -3.19 -6.48
C GLY A 53 0.92 -2.95 -5.02
N LEU A 54 0.79 -1.71 -4.59
CA LEU A 54 0.36 -1.37 -3.24
C LEU A 54 -1.13 -1.65 -3.04
N ALA A 55 -1.61 -1.66 -1.80
CA ALA A 55 -3.04 -1.63 -1.55
C ALA A 55 -3.67 -0.41 -2.25
N ASN A 56 -4.86 -0.58 -2.82
CA ASN A 56 -5.61 0.54 -3.38
C ASN A 56 -6.55 1.16 -2.34
N ARG A 57 -7.34 2.16 -2.72
CA ARG A 57 -8.32 2.85 -1.85
C ARG A 57 -9.31 1.89 -1.17
N ARG A 58 -9.65 0.76 -1.81
CA ARG A 58 -10.56 -0.26 -1.25
C ARG A 58 -9.82 -1.23 -0.32
N GLY A 59 -8.60 -1.59 -0.66
CA GLY A 59 -7.76 -2.51 0.11
C GLY A 59 -7.22 -1.90 1.39
N PHE A 60 -6.86 -0.62 1.36
CA PHE A 60 -6.22 0.04 2.50
C PHE A 60 -6.99 -0.10 3.82
N PRO A 61 -8.29 0.22 3.94
CA PRO A 61 -9.01 0.07 5.20
C PRO A 61 -9.07 -1.37 5.68
N ARG A 62 -9.15 -2.33 4.77
CA ARG A 62 -9.23 -3.76 5.07
C ARG A 62 -7.93 -4.27 5.68
N PHE A 63 -6.79 -3.87 5.12
CA PHE A 63 -5.47 -4.29 5.60
C PHE A 63 -5.01 -3.48 6.82
N ALA A 64 -5.44 -2.23 6.94
CA ALA A 64 -5.10 -1.37 8.08
C ALA A 64 -5.81 -1.81 9.38
N ALA A 65 -7.06 -2.31 9.29
CA ALA A 65 -7.87 -2.63 10.46
C ALA A 65 -7.20 -3.61 11.45
N PRO A 66 -6.56 -4.71 11.05
CA PRO A 66 -5.87 -5.59 11.99
C PRO A 66 -4.66 -4.91 12.65
N LEU A 67 -3.88 -4.10 11.91
CA LEU A 67 -2.72 -3.38 12.43
C LEU A 67 -3.11 -2.36 13.52
N LEU A 68 -4.24 -1.69 13.32
CA LEU A 68 -4.76 -0.70 14.28
C LEU A 68 -5.39 -1.32 15.52
N ARG A 69 -5.73 -2.62 15.47
CA ARG A 69 -6.29 -3.38 16.62
C ARG A 69 -5.23 -4.04 17.48
N GLU A 70 -3.99 -4.06 17.06
CA GLU A 70 -2.90 -4.68 17.82
C GLU A 70 -2.71 -3.96 19.16
N ARG A 71 -3.05 -4.68 20.25
CA ARG A 71 -3.03 -4.09 21.60
C ARG A 71 -1.61 -3.78 22.06
N GLY A 72 -1.44 -2.60 22.67
CA GLY A 72 -0.18 -2.20 23.27
C GLY A 72 0.87 -1.68 22.27
N ARG A 73 0.58 -1.68 20.97
CA ARG A 73 1.47 -1.15 19.95
C ARG A 73 0.90 0.14 19.37
N PRO A 74 1.54 1.29 19.60
CA PRO A 74 1.12 2.56 19.03
C PRO A 74 1.17 2.50 17.50
N ALA A 75 0.14 3.06 16.86
CA ALA A 75 0.04 3.15 15.41
C ALA A 75 -0.31 4.59 14.99
N ALA A 76 -0.02 4.93 13.74
CA ALA A 76 -0.44 6.18 13.12
C ALA A 76 -0.81 5.93 11.65
N VAL A 77 -1.80 6.67 11.16
CA VAL A 77 -2.14 6.71 9.73
C VAL A 77 -1.46 7.92 9.11
N ILE A 78 -0.87 7.71 7.94
CA ILE A 78 -0.26 8.76 7.12
C ILE A 78 -1.10 8.93 5.86
N ALA A 79 -1.35 10.19 5.46
CA ALA A 79 -1.73 10.57 4.12
C ALA A 79 -0.59 11.37 3.48
N LEU A 80 -0.33 11.15 2.19
CA LEU A 80 0.75 11.75 1.43
C LEU A 80 0.27 12.12 0.04
N ASP A 81 0.61 13.33 -0.43
CA ASP A 81 0.32 13.86 -1.77
C ASP A 81 1.62 14.41 -2.38
N LEU A 82 1.90 14.07 -3.64
CA LEU A 82 3.09 14.55 -4.33
C LEU A 82 2.92 15.98 -4.81
N ASN A 83 3.81 16.85 -4.37
CA ASN A 83 3.79 18.25 -4.76
C ASN A 83 4.21 18.43 -6.22
N ARG A 84 3.39 19.15 -6.99
CA ARG A 84 3.67 19.47 -8.40
C ARG A 84 3.89 18.25 -9.29
N PHE A 85 3.18 17.16 -9.05
CA PHE A 85 3.30 15.95 -9.88
C PHE A 85 2.74 16.15 -11.29
N LYS A 86 1.64 16.93 -11.44
CA LYS A 86 1.08 17.24 -12.76
C LYS A 86 2.10 17.85 -13.73
N PRO A 87 2.92 18.87 -13.38
CA PRO A 87 4.00 19.38 -14.23
C PRO A 87 5.02 18.32 -14.69
N VAL A 88 5.23 17.24 -13.91
CA VAL A 88 6.08 16.12 -14.34
C VAL A 88 5.45 15.38 -15.51
N ASN A 89 4.15 15.06 -15.42
CA ASN A 89 3.41 14.44 -16.51
C ASN A 89 3.33 15.34 -17.75
N ASP A 90 3.06 16.64 -17.54
CA ASP A 90 2.94 17.61 -18.64
C ASP A 90 4.27 17.79 -19.41
N ARG A 91 5.41 17.72 -18.71
CA ARG A 91 6.73 17.89 -19.31
C ARG A 91 7.31 16.59 -19.90
N PHE A 92 7.18 15.46 -19.20
CA PHE A 92 7.90 14.23 -19.51
C PHE A 92 6.99 13.09 -19.98
N GLY A 93 5.67 13.29 -19.98
CA GLY A 93 4.67 12.30 -20.32
C GLY A 93 4.33 11.34 -19.19
N HIS A 94 3.18 10.65 -19.35
CA HIS A 94 2.62 9.75 -18.31
C HIS A 94 3.54 8.57 -17.97
N ALA A 95 4.28 8.03 -18.96
CA ALA A 95 5.21 6.91 -18.70
C ALA A 95 6.33 7.26 -17.70
N VAL A 96 6.80 8.52 -17.73
CA VAL A 96 7.77 9.03 -16.75
C VAL A 96 7.11 9.25 -15.40
N GLY A 97 5.89 9.82 -15.38
CA GLY A 97 5.10 9.95 -14.17
C GLY A 97 4.83 8.61 -13.48
N ASP A 98 4.44 7.59 -14.24
CA ASP A 98 4.24 6.23 -13.74
C ASP A 98 5.52 5.66 -13.11
N ARG A 99 6.67 5.88 -13.73
CA ARG A 99 7.96 5.49 -13.16
C ARG A 99 8.26 6.20 -11.84
N VAL A 100 7.97 7.50 -11.75
CA VAL A 100 8.11 8.28 -10.50
C VAL A 100 7.20 7.71 -9.42
N LEU A 101 5.93 7.43 -9.73
CA LEU A 101 4.97 6.82 -8.80
C LEU A 101 5.44 5.46 -8.27
N CYS A 102 5.98 4.61 -9.15
CA CYS A 102 6.55 3.31 -8.74
C CYS A 102 7.75 3.48 -7.79
N VAL A 103 8.63 4.44 -8.06
CA VAL A 103 9.78 4.72 -7.18
C VAL A 103 9.32 5.27 -5.83
N VAL A 104 8.36 6.19 -5.80
CA VAL A 104 7.77 6.72 -4.56
C VAL A 104 7.11 5.59 -3.75
N ALA A 105 6.36 4.70 -4.41
CA ALA A 105 5.76 3.53 -3.76
C ALA A 105 6.81 2.64 -3.07
N GLN A 106 7.92 2.34 -3.74
CA GLN A 106 9.02 1.56 -3.18
C GLN A 106 9.69 2.26 -1.98
N ARG A 107 9.87 3.60 -2.06
CA ARG A 107 10.43 4.42 -0.97
C ARG A 107 9.49 4.41 0.23
N LEU A 108 8.20 4.56 -0.01
CA LEU A 108 7.17 4.50 1.04
C LEU A 108 7.21 3.16 1.77
N VAL A 109 7.19 2.03 1.06
CA VAL A 109 7.25 0.68 1.67
C VAL A 109 8.49 0.52 2.54
N ARG A 110 9.66 0.98 2.07
CA ARG A 110 10.92 0.89 2.84
C ARG A 110 10.89 1.71 4.14
N CYS A 111 10.25 2.89 4.11
CA CYS A 111 10.22 3.78 5.27
C CYS A 111 9.16 3.38 6.30
N VAL A 112 8.02 2.86 5.87
CA VAL A 112 6.89 2.59 6.79
C VAL A 112 6.91 1.18 7.37
N GLY A 113 7.42 0.19 6.65
CA GLY A 113 7.63 -1.18 7.13
C GLY A 113 6.37 -2.00 7.45
N SER A 114 5.17 -1.40 7.44
CA SER A 114 3.92 -2.07 7.80
C SER A 114 2.97 -2.17 6.61
N LEU A 115 2.19 -1.13 6.33
CA LEU A 115 1.21 -1.10 5.23
C LEU A 115 1.35 0.20 4.45
N ALA A 116 1.48 0.08 3.14
CA ALA A 116 1.45 1.19 2.20
C ALA A 116 0.32 1.01 1.18
N ALA A 117 -0.25 2.11 0.71
CA ALA A 117 -1.33 2.14 -0.26
C ALA A 117 -1.18 3.32 -1.23
N ARG A 118 -1.70 3.17 -2.44
CA ARG A 118 -1.96 4.26 -3.38
C ARG A 118 -3.46 4.47 -3.48
N LEU A 119 -3.93 5.66 -3.13
CA LEU A 119 -5.37 5.96 -3.07
C LEU A 119 -5.92 6.41 -4.42
N GLY A 120 -5.05 6.85 -5.32
CA GLY A 120 -5.35 7.30 -6.69
C GLY A 120 -4.45 8.47 -7.08
N GLY A 121 -4.18 8.63 -8.38
CA GLY A 121 -3.32 9.71 -8.86
C GLY A 121 -1.94 9.72 -8.19
N ASP A 122 -1.63 10.81 -7.51
CA ASP A 122 -0.41 11.08 -6.74
C ASP A 122 -0.61 11.00 -5.22
N GLU A 123 -1.75 10.46 -4.77
CA GLU A 123 -2.12 10.29 -3.35
C GLU A 123 -1.74 8.89 -2.84
N PHE A 124 -1.05 8.86 -1.71
CA PHE A 124 -0.68 7.65 -0.99
C PHE A 124 -1.14 7.68 0.46
N ALA A 125 -1.25 6.51 1.07
CA ALA A 125 -1.50 6.35 2.49
C ALA A 125 -0.61 5.26 3.07
N ALA A 126 -0.39 5.31 4.39
CA ALA A 126 0.32 4.25 5.08
C ALA A 126 -0.15 4.10 6.53
N VAL A 127 0.10 2.93 7.10
CA VAL A 127 0.04 2.69 8.55
C VAL A 127 1.46 2.54 9.05
N LEU A 128 1.83 3.36 10.01
CA LEU A 128 3.03 3.16 10.83
C LEU A 128 2.64 2.42 12.10
N THR A 129 3.46 1.48 12.51
CA THR A 129 3.37 0.84 13.83
C THR A 129 4.67 1.05 14.57
N SER A 130 4.60 1.38 15.86
CA SER A 130 5.81 1.54 16.68
C SER A 130 6.58 0.22 16.74
N PRO A 131 7.93 0.23 16.62
CA PRO A 131 8.73 -0.96 16.82
C PRO A 131 8.69 -1.49 18.27
N HIS A 132 8.34 -0.63 19.22
CA HIS A 132 8.29 -0.97 20.64
C HIS A 132 6.88 -0.75 21.22
N PRO A 133 6.38 -1.66 22.06
CA PRO A 133 5.13 -1.45 22.78
C PRO A 133 5.28 -0.33 23.83
N GLY A 134 4.16 0.34 24.13
CA GLY A 134 4.11 1.33 25.21
C GLY A 134 4.84 2.65 24.96
N VAL A 135 5.40 2.87 23.78
CA VAL A 135 6.03 4.15 23.43
C VAL A 135 4.94 5.21 23.28
N SER A 136 5.16 6.37 23.91
CA SER A 136 4.29 7.55 23.85
C SER A 136 4.94 8.69 23.08
N GLY A 137 4.17 9.75 22.82
CA GLY A 137 4.65 10.95 22.15
C GLY A 137 4.82 10.79 20.64
N HIS A 138 5.82 11.46 20.09
CA HIS A 138 6.00 11.60 18.64
C HIS A 138 6.92 10.52 18.04
N TRP A 139 6.77 9.28 18.44
CA TRP A 139 7.57 8.13 17.99
C TRP A 139 7.63 7.97 16.46
N TRP A 140 6.61 8.41 15.75
CA TRP A 140 6.50 8.37 14.29
C TRP A 140 7.38 9.41 13.57
N LYS A 141 7.84 10.48 14.25
CA LYS A 141 8.61 11.58 13.63
C LYS A 141 9.83 11.13 12.84
N PRO A 142 10.71 10.24 13.34
CA PRO A 142 11.88 9.79 12.58
C PRO A 142 11.48 9.09 11.26
N ALA A 143 10.45 8.26 11.30
CA ALA A 143 9.98 7.55 10.11
C ALA A 143 9.38 8.51 9.07
N VAL A 144 8.59 9.50 9.50
CA VAL A 144 8.01 10.52 8.62
C VAL A 144 9.08 11.44 8.03
N ALA A 145 10.07 11.84 8.82
CA ALA A 145 11.20 12.64 8.33
C ALA A 145 12.03 11.85 7.30
N ALA A 146 12.32 10.57 7.56
CA ALA A 146 12.99 9.68 6.63
C ALA A 146 12.19 9.50 5.33
N LEU A 147 10.87 9.33 5.43
CA LEU A 147 9.98 9.23 4.28
C LEU A 147 10.01 10.51 3.44
N SER A 148 9.88 11.69 4.08
CA SER A 148 9.94 12.98 3.38
C SER A 148 11.26 13.17 2.63
N ALA A 149 12.38 12.82 3.26
CA ALA A 149 13.70 12.87 2.63
C ALA A 149 13.82 11.87 1.48
N ALA A 150 13.38 10.62 1.68
CA ALA A 150 13.44 9.60 0.66
C ALA A 150 12.60 9.95 -0.57
N VAL A 151 11.40 10.52 -0.38
CA VAL A 151 10.54 10.96 -1.52
C VAL A 151 11.23 12.08 -2.30
N ALA A 152 11.94 12.98 -1.62
CA ALA A 152 12.64 14.09 -2.26
C ALA A 152 13.93 13.71 -2.99
N GLU A 153 14.43 12.48 -2.80
CA GLU A 153 15.58 11.99 -3.57
C GLU A 153 15.27 12.00 -5.08
N PRO A 154 16.21 12.44 -5.90
CA PRO A 154 16.04 12.46 -7.34
C PRO A 154 15.73 11.07 -7.93
N VAL A 155 14.88 11.03 -8.95
CA VAL A 155 14.52 9.81 -9.70
C VAL A 155 15.16 9.90 -11.09
N PRO A 156 16.10 9.02 -11.43
CA PRO A 156 16.68 8.99 -12.77
C PRO A 156 15.68 8.39 -13.77
N VAL A 157 15.37 9.12 -14.83
CA VAL A 157 14.43 8.71 -15.88
C VAL A 157 14.95 9.19 -17.24
N LEU A 158 15.14 8.27 -18.18
CA LEU A 158 15.51 8.56 -19.59
C LEU A 158 16.73 9.51 -19.75
N GLY A 159 17.74 9.38 -18.87
CA GLY A 159 18.94 10.23 -18.90
C GLY A 159 18.79 11.60 -18.23
N GLU A 160 17.57 11.95 -17.78
CA GLU A 160 17.29 13.13 -16.96
C GLU A 160 17.05 12.74 -15.50
N THR A 161 16.89 13.75 -14.65
CA THR A 161 16.60 13.56 -13.23
C THR A 161 15.36 14.34 -12.86
N VAL A 162 14.35 13.63 -12.34
CA VAL A 162 13.10 14.19 -11.85
C VAL A 162 13.11 14.21 -10.34
N ALA A 163 12.86 15.37 -9.71
CA ALA A 163 12.69 15.50 -8.28
C ALA A 163 11.24 15.91 -7.96
N VAL A 164 10.63 15.20 -7.03
CA VAL A 164 9.33 15.52 -6.46
C VAL A 164 9.46 15.64 -4.96
N THR A 165 8.55 16.37 -4.32
CA THR A 165 8.42 16.40 -2.86
C THR A 165 7.01 15.96 -2.50
N ALA A 166 6.76 15.71 -1.23
CA ALA A 166 5.44 15.37 -0.74
C ALA A 166 5.00 16.25 0.42
N SER A 167 3.69 16.46 0.52
CA SER A 167 3.04 16.94 1.73
C SER A 167 2.49 15.76 2.49
N ILE A 168 2.80 15.67 3.79
CA ILE A 168 2.47 14.51 4.62
C ILE A 168 1.60 14.95 5.81
N GLY A 169 0.47 14.28 5.99
CA GLY A 169 -0.36 14.41 7.18
C GLY A 169 -0.28 13.15 8.04
N VAL A 170 -0.24 13.32 9.36
CA VAL A 170 -0.12 12.23 10.32
C VAL A 170 -1.26 12.25 11.31
N ALA A 171 -1.97 11.16 11.45
CA ALA A 171 -3.02 10.95 12.45
C ALA A 171 -2.64 9.79 13.38
N PRO A 172 -2.20 10.05 14.62
CA PRO A 172 -1.97 9.00 15.60
C PRO A 172 -3.25 8.23 15.91
N ALA A 173 -3.16 6.90 15.91
CA ALA A 173 -4.29 6.04 16.18
C ALA A 173 -4.58 6.02 17.68
N ARG A 174 -5.87 6.20 18.03
CA ARG A 174 -6.39 5.96 19.36
C ARG A 174 -7.06 4.58 19.40
N ALA A 175 -7.09 3.96 20.56
CA ALA A 175 -7.76 2.67 20.71
C ALA A 175 -9.21 2.76 20.25
N GLY A 176 -9.60 1.89 19.32
CA GLY A 176 -10.96 1.82 18.78
C GLY A 176 -11.31 2.87 17.71
N ALA A 177 -10.42 3.78 17.36
CA ALA A 177 -10.71 4.76 16.31
C ALA A 177 -10.93 4.07 14.94
N PRO A 178 -12.00 4.39 14.21
CA PRO A 178 -12.25 3.85 12.89
C PRO A 178 -11.18 4.33 11.89
N ILE A 179 -10.72 3.43 11.02
CA ILE A 179 -9.74 3.78 9.97
C ILE A 179 -10.20 4.94 9.08
N ALA A 180 -11.49 5.03 8.81
CA ALA A 180 -12.05 6.12 8.00
C ALA A 180 -11.91 7.49 8.68
N GLU A 181 -11.98 7.54 10.00
CA GLU A 181 -11.74 8.78 10.77
C GLU A 181 -10.24 9.14 10.75
N LEU A 182 -9.37 8.18 11.03
CA LEU A 182 -7.93 8.39 11.00
C LEU A 182 -7.45 8.87 9.63
N LEU A 183 -7.97 8.28 8.55
CA LEU A 183 -7.63 8.69 7.19
C LEU A 183 -8.09 10.12 6.89
N ARG A 184 -9.31 10.49 7.29
CA ARG A 184 -9.78 11.90 7.15
C ARG A 184 -8.93 12.88 7.94
N ASN A 185 -8.54 12.52 9.17
CA ASN A 185 -7.69 13.36 10.01
C ASN A 185 -6.28 13.52 9.41
N ALA A 186 -5.71 12.44 8.87
CA ALA A 186 -4.44 12.47 8.15
C ALA A 186 -4.53 13.33 6.88
N ASP A 187 -5.61 13.18 6.10
CA ASP A 187 -5.86 13.96 4.90
C ASP A 187 -5.99 15.47 5.21
N HIS A 188 -6.73 15.83 6.25
CA HIS A 188 -6.83 17.22 6.70
C HIS A 188 -5.45 17.80 7.09
N ALA A 189 -4.66 17.06 7.85
CA ALA A 189 -3.30 17.45 8.22
C ALA A 189 -2.37 17.57 6.99
N MET A 190 -2.50 16.67 6.02
CA MET A 190 -1.78 16.72 4.75
C MET A 190 -2.13 18.02 3.97
N TYR A 191 -3.41 18.38 3.91
CA TYR A 191 -3.82 19.63 3.28
C TYR A 191 -3.24 20.85 4.00
N GLN A 192 -3.17 20.84 5.33
CA GLN A 192 -2.49 21.90 6.10
C GLN A 192 -0.98 21.95 5.78
N ALA A 193 -0.31 20.80 5.66
CA ALA A 193 1.08 20.73 5.24
C ALA A 193 1.28 21.36 3.85
N LYS A 194 0.39 21.05 2.91
CA LYS A 194 0.41 21.58 1.53
C LYS A 194 0.22 23.08 1.48
N THR A 195 -0.70 23.62 2.26
CA THR A 195 -1.00 25.07 2.28
C THR A 195 0.05 25.88 3.05
N SER A 196 0.62 25.35 4.13
CA SER A 196 1.67 26.00 4.91
C SER A 196 3.07 25.88 4.32
N GLY A 197 3.25 25.03 3.30
CA GLY A 197 4.58 24.70 2.75
C GLY A 197 5.44 23.85 3.70
N SER A 198 4.83 23.22 4.70
CA SER A 198 5.50 22.31 5.64
C SER A 198 5.64 20.91 5.01
N ALA A 199 6.74 20.21 5.32
CA ALA A 199 6.93 18.84 4.83
C ALA A 199 5.90 17.87 5.42
N TYR A 200 5.51 18.07 6.68
CA TYR A 200 4.45 17.30 7.34
C TYR A 200 3.75 18.10 8.44
N VAL A 201 2.51 17.70 8.74
CA VAL A 201 1.69 18.24 9.84
C VAL A 201 1.04 17.09 10.60
N LEU A 202 0.90 17.24 11.91
CA LEU A 202 0.15 16.35 12.79
C LEU A 202 -1.31 16.79 12.85
N SER A 203 -2.25 15.87 12.80
CA SER A 203 -3.67 16.20 13.00
C SER A 203 -3.94 16.63 14.45
N ASP A 204 -4.69 17.72 14.63
CA ASP A 204 -5.07 18.27 15.95
C ASP A 204 -5.95 17.29 16.78
N ALA A 205 -6.58 16.31 16.15
CA ALA A 205 -7.39 15.29 16.83
C ALA A 205 -6.59 14.39 17.80
N GLY A 206 -5.27 14.59 17.90
CA GLY A 206 -4.33 13.88 18.79
C GLY A 206 -3.36 14.79 19.53
N ALA A 207 -3.49 16.11 19.38
CA ALA A 207 -2.52 17.06 19.91
C ALA A 207 -2.66 17.24 21.41
N ASP A 208 -1.73 16.66 22.17
CA ASP A 208 -1.06 17.45 23.19
C ASP A 208 -0.17 18.43 22.44
N THR A 209 -0.42 19.73 22.60
CA THR A 209 0.09 20.86 21.84
C THR A 209 1.62 20.84 21.70
N GLY A 210 2.12 20.59 20.50
CA GLY A 210 3.53 20.69 20.16
C GLY A 210 3.72 20.90 18.67
N THR A 211 3.42 22.11 18.18
CA THR A 211 3.76 22.56 16.83
C THR A 211 5.27 22.65 16.66
N ALA A 212 5.87 21.68 15.99
CA ALA A 212 7.25 21.78 15.51
C ALA A 212 7.23 21.97 13.99
N SER A 213 7.29 23.22 13.55
CA SER A 213 7.56 23.57 12.17
C SER A 213 9.04 23.34 11.87
N LEU A 214 9.36 22.26 11.17
CA LEU A 214 10.67 22.11 10.53
C LEU A 214 10.57 22.73 9.14
N ARG A 215 11.13 23.92 8.96
CA ARG A 215 11.32 24.50 7.63
C ARG A 215 12.26 23.60 6.83
N PRO A 216 11.92 23.24 5.57
CA PRO A 216 12.87 22.56 4.71
C PRO A 216 14.08 23.49 4.47
N SER A 217 15.28 22.99 4.71
CA SER A 217 16.52 23.65 4.28
C SER A 217 16.46 23.81 2.75
N ARG A 218 16.50 25.05 2.25
CA ARG A 218 16.62 25.36 0.82
C ARG A 218 17.83 24.63 0.27
N PRO A 219 17.71 23.87 -0.85
CA PRO A 219 18.90 23.40 -1.54
C PRO A 219 19.70 24.63 -2.01
N ALA A 220 21.01 24.60 -1.74
CA ALA A 220 21.94 25.63 -2.16
C ALA A 220 21.82 25.83 -3.68
N ALA A 221 21.56 27.07 -4.09
CA ALA A 221 21.52 27.45 -5.49
C ALA A 221 22.91 27.21 -6.11
N HIS A 222 23.02 26.26 -7.02
CA HIS A 222 24.19 26.11 -7.87
C HIS A 222 24.36 27.40 -8.67
N ARG A 223 25.40 28.15 -8.35
CA ARG A 223 25.87 29.28 -9.15
C ARG A 223 26.14 28.82 -10.57
N ALA A 224 25.41 29.38 -11.51
CA ALA A 224 25.72 29.26 -12.93
C ALA A 224 27.14 29.81 -13.20
N PHE A 225 28.02 28.96 -13.70
CA PHE A 225 29.28 29.38 -14.31
C PHE A 225 28.95 30.14 -15.58
N ARG A 226 29.25 31.44 -15.59
CA ARG A 226 29.45 32.20 -16.83
C ARG A 226 30.88 31.93 -17.27
N SER A 227 31.03 31.32 -18.43
CA SER A 227 32.31 31.29 -19.19
C SER A 227 32.21 32.35 -20.25
N ALA A 228 33.31 33.06 -20.38
CA ALA A 228 33.61 34.00 -21.45
C ALA A 228 33.78 33.31 -22.81
#